data_d66f73fdbafdc99e957198d3550694bd
#
_entry.id   d66f73fdbafdc99e957198d3550694bd
#
_cell.length_a   1.000
_cell.length_b   1.000
_cell.length_c   1.000
_cell.angle_alpha   90.00
_cell.angle_beta   90.00
_cell.angle_gamma   90.00
#
_symmetry.space_group_name_H-M   'P 1'
#
loop_
_entity.id
_entity.type
_entity.pdbx_description
1 polymer ?
#
loop_
_entity_poly.entity_id
_entity_poly.type
_entity_poly.pdbx_seq_one_letter_code
_entity_poly.pdbx_strand_id
1 'polypeptide(L)'
;PLSFLRGLKIDGKLQSTKYTWIELNLKKRQDDFRPESYSPEDYSFKDLQIGIKLDTKNYWEKRKLYCLKNIQYNMETLIEASKAPTNISLATFKPTEITNFIIQETEREWKPEWKAKFLQYQINFDNPSEEQKRKLSKKVPYTFYYEFTEISGKKRKLMIEDWEIGQLYWNCLRLCHQDEKLACAMVKKKYFDDFKAKNDIYFFLGTTKEWHTRRAKNPFVIIGVFYPPKQKEEQQLKLDFGNFL
;
A
#
# COMPACT_ATOMS: atom_id res chain seq x y z
N PRO A 1 3.77 -16.00 -4.60
CA PRO A 1 3.50 -15.47 -3.26
C PRO A 1 2.01 -15.40 -2.90
N LEU A 2 1.11 -14.89 -3.79
CA LEU A 2 -0.33 -14.80 -3.46
C LEU A 2 -1.02 -16.17 -3.32
N SER A 3 -0.61 -17.17 -4.08
CA SER A 3 -1.09 -18.54 -3.95
C SER A 3 -0.68 -19.16 -2.62
N PHE A 4 0.56 -18.94 -2.22
CA PHE A 4 1.07 -19.37 -0.93
C PHE A 4 0.32 -18.73 0.24
N LEU A 5 0.11 -17.42 0.21
CA LEU A 5 -0.67 -16.71 1.23
C LEU A 5 -2.14 -17.17 1.28
N ARG A 6 -2.71 -17.62 0.16
CA ARG A 6 -4.01 -18.29 0.11
C ARG A 6 -3.98 -19.65 0.81
N GLY A 7 -2.96 -20.47 0.54
CA GLY A 7 -2.78 -21.76 1.21
C GLY A 7 -2.76 -21.60 2.73
N LEU A 8 -1.96 -20.66 3.25
CA LEU A 8 -1.91 -20.38 4.68
C LEU A 8 -3.25 -19.98 5.29
N LYS A 9 -4.12 -19.29 4.53
CA LYS A 9 -5.47 -18.94 4.97
C LYS A 9 -6.42 -20.13 4.99
N ILE A 10 -6.34 -21.00 3.98
CA ILE A 10 -7.16 -22.22 3.87
C ILE A 10 -6.82 -23.19 5.01
N ASP A 11 -5.53 -23.35 5.33
CA ASP A 11 -5.06 -24.20 6.41
C ASP A 11 -5.31 -23.63 7.82
N GLY A 12 -6.02 -22.50 7.91
CA GLY A 12 -6.33 -21.86 9.20
C GLY A 12 -5.13 -21.24 9.92
N LYS A 13 -3.93 -21.32 9.34
CA LYS A 13 -2.68 -20.83 9.94
C LYS A 13 -2.60 -19.32 10.00
N LEU A 14 -3.34 -18.61 9.12
CA LEU A 14 -3.30 -17.15 9.06
C LEU A 14 -4.67 -16.55 8.69
N GLN A 15 -5.30 -15.82 9.61
CA GLN A 15 -6.52 -15.07 9.33
C GLN A 15 -6.27 -13.80 8.52
N SER A 16 -5.08 -13.19 8.66
CA SER A 16 -4.66 -11.98 7.94
C SER A 16 -3.13 -11.93 7.89
N THR A 17 -2.58 -11.67 6.71
CA THR A 17 -1.14 -11.59 6.47
C THR A 17 -0.53 -10.22 6.75
N LYS A 18 -1.34 -9.15 6.73
CA LYS A 18 -0.85 -7.78 6.95
C LYS A 18 -0.46 -7.56 8.40
N TYR A 19 0.69 -6.95 8.61
CA TYR A 19 1.29 -6.68 9.93
C TYR A 19 1.61 -7.94 10.76
N THR A 20 1.89 -9.05 10.09
CA THR A 20 2.39 -10.26 10.71
C THR A 20 3.90 -10.34 10.52
N TRP A 21 4.63 -10.61 11.60
CA TRP A 21 6.06 -10.86 11.51
C TRP A 21 6.31 -12.18 10.80
N ILE A 22 7.22 -12.17 9.86
CA ILE A 22 7.66 -13.38 9.17
C ILE A 22 9.19 -13.42 9.12
N GLU A 23 9.76 -14.60 9.16
CA GLU A 23 11.17 -14.84 8.93
C GLU A 23 11.33 -15.81 7.77
N LEU A 24 12.21 -15.49 6.84
CA LEU A 24 12.39 -16.20 5.59
C LEU A 24 13.76 -15.89 5.00
N ASN A 25 14.43 -16.88 4.42
CA ASN A 25 15.67 -16.69 3.70
C ASN A 25 15.41 -16.01 2.36
N LEU A 26 16.14 -14.91 2.13
CA LEU A 26 16.00 -14.07 0.95
C LEU A 26 17.31 -13.92 0.21
N LYS A 27 17.23 -13.89 -1.12
CA LYS A 27 18.35 -13.52 -1.99
C LYS A 27 18.09 -12.21 -2.71
N LYS A 28 19.12 -11.38 -2.85
CA LYS A 28 19.06 -10.15 -3.64
C LYS A 28 18.78 -10.47 -5.10
N ARG A 29 17.83 -9.78 -5.71
CA ARG A 29 17.56 -9.94 -7.14
C ARG A 29 18.67 -9.33 -7.97
N GLN A 30 19.18 -10.09 -8.95
CA GLN A 30 20.22 -9.63 -9.87
C GLN A 30 19.65 -8.82 -11.04
N ASP A 31 18.41 -9.07 -11.40
CA ASP A 31 17.69 -8.40 -12.50
C ASP A 31 17.01 -7.09 -12.07
N ASP A 32 17.18 -6.67 -10.81
CA ASP A 32 16.56 -5.46 -10.25
C ASP A 32 17.54 -4.70 -9.38
N PHE A 33 17.91 -3.50 -9.83
CA PHE A 33 18.91 -2.65 -9.19
C PHE A 33 18.41 -1.97 -7.89
N ARG A 34 17.10 -1.98 -7.64
CA ARG A 34 16.53 -1.33 -6.45
C ARG A 34 16.99 -2.04 -5.18
N PRO A 35 17.43 -1.30 -4.14
CA PRO A 35 18.05 -1.89 -2.95
C PRO A 35 17.11 -2.82 -2.19
N GLU A 36 15.80 -2.58 -2.23
CA GLU A 36 14.79 -3.34 -1.52
C GLU A 36 14.25 -4.56 -2.30
N SER A 37 14.80 -4.84 -3.50
CA SER A 37 14.31 -5.92 -4.36
C SER A 37 14.97 -7.26 -4.01
N TYR A 38 14.20 -8.15 -3.38
CA TYR A 38 14.60 -9.49 -2.96
C TYR A 38 13.62 -10.55 -3.47
N SER A 39 14.09 -11.79 -3.52
CA SER A 39 13.25 -12.97 -3.79
C SER A 39 13.45 -13.99 -2.67
N PRO A 40 12.46 -14.83 -2.38
CA PRO A 40 12.68 -16.01 -1.55
C PRO A 40 13.81 -16.85 -2.13
N GLU A 41 14.65 -17.42 -1.27
CA GLU A 41 15.69 -18.35 -1.68
C GLU A 41 15.04 -19.66 -2.17
N ASP A 42 14.05 -20.15 -1.43
CA ASP A 42 13.21 -21.27 -1.80
C ASP A 42 11.74 -20.84 -2.00
N TYR A 43 11.21 -21.03 -3.20
CA TYR A 43 9.81 -20.72 -3.51
C TYR A 43 8.81 -21.76 -2.98
N SER A 44 9.27 -22.86 -2.39
CA SER A 44 8.42 -23.79 -1.64
C SER A 44 8.07 -23.27 -0.25
N PHE A 45 8.78 -22.21 0.22
CA PHE A 45 8.60 -21.57 1.52
C PHE A 45 8.70 -22.52 2.72
N LYS A 46 9.50 -23.59 2.62
CA LYS A 46 9.70 -24.55 3.70
C LYS A 46 10.35 -23.92 4.94
N ASP A 47 11.17 -22.89 4.72
CA ASP A 47 11.90 -22.14 5.74
C ASP A 47 11.08 -20.97 6.33
N LEU A 48 9.85 -20.73 5.85
CA LEU A 48 9.02 -19.65 6.33
C LEU A 48 8.56 -19.89 7.77
N GLN A 49 8.95 -18.99 8.65
CA GLN A 49 8.45 -18.92 10.02
C GLN A 49 7.43 -17.79 10.13
N ILE A 50 6.29 -18.08 10.75
CA ILE A 50 5.22 -17.12 10.98
C ILE A 50 5.25 -16.75 12.46
N GLY A 51 5.56 -15.50 12.73
CA GLY A 51 5.63 -14.94 14.08
C GLY A 51 4.33 -14.23 14.48
N ILE A 52 4.47 -13.31 15.42
CA ILE A 52 3.34 -12.59 16.02
C ILE A 52 2.74 -11.59 15.02
N LYS A 53 1.43 -11.41 15.10
CA LYS A 53 0.72 -10.33 14.43
C LYS A 53 0.74 -9.08 15.30
N LEU A 54 1.17 -7.95 14.74
CA LEU A 54 1.13 -6.66 15.41
C LEU A 54 -0.32 -6.20 15.54
N ASP A 55 -0.78 -6.05 16.79
CA ASP A 55 -2.14 -5.63 17.10
C ASP A 55 -2.39 -4.13 16.80
N THR A 56 -3.63 -3.69 17.04
CA THR A 56 -4.08 -2.31 16.83
C THR A 56 -4.32 -1.55 18.13
N LYS A 57 -3.89 -2.10 19.28
CA LYS A 57 -4.06 -1.46 20.58
C LYS A 57 -3.27 -0.15 20.65
N ASN A 58 -3.67 0.73 21.57
CA ASN A 58 -2.98 2.00 21.86
C ASN A 58 -2.69 2.80 20.58
N TYR A 59 -3.73 3.09 19.78
CA TYR A 59 -3.58 3.86 18.54
C TYR A 59 -2.52 3.28 17.59
N TRP A 60 -2.45 1.94 17.49
CA TRP A 60 -1.53 1.17 16.65
C TRP A 60 -0.05 1.34 17.04
N GLU A 61 0.25 1.52 18.29
CA GLU A 61 1.60 1.80 18.80
C GLU A 61 2.63 0.79 18.27
N LYS A 62 2.38 -0.51 18.41
CA LYS A 62 3.30 -1.55 17.92
C LYS A 62 3.56 -1.46 16.43
N ARG A 63 2.56 -1.09 15.62
CA ARG A 63 2.73 -0.92 14.17
C ARG A 63 3.51 0.34 13.85
N LYS A 64 3.26 1.43 14.58
CA LYS A 64 3.99 2.70 14.43
C LYS A 64 5.49 2.53 14.63
N LEU A 65 5.93 1.69 15.58
CA LEU A 65 7.35 1.42 15.83
C LEU A 65 8.11 0.96 14.58
N TYR A 66 7.44 0.23 13.67
CA TYR A 66 8.06 -0.26 12.44
C TYR A 66 7.75 0.61 11.23
N CYS A 67 6.49 1.04 11.09
CA CYS A 67 6.03 1.76 9.92
C CYS A 67 6.51 3.21 9.86
N LEU A 68 6.84 3.82 11.01
CA LEU A 68 7.14 5.25 11.11
C LEU A 68 8.60 5.54 11.49
N LYS A 69 9.53 4.62 11.25
CA LYS A 69 10.95 4.82 11.60
C LYS A 69 11.64 5.94 10.81
N ASN A 70 11.38 6.00 9.51
CA ASN A 70 12.09 6.89 8.57
C ASN A 70 11.07 7.63 7.70
N ILE A 71 10.29 8.52 8.34
CA ILE A 71 9.24 9.26 7.65
C ILE A 71 9.85 10.35 6.78
N GLN A 72 9.41 10.41 5.53
CA GLN A 72 9.74 11.46 4.58
C GLN A 72 8.62 12.50 4.55
N TYR A 73 8.97 13.77 4.40
CA TYR A 73 8.04 14.89 4.36
C TYR A 73 8.15 15.73 3.10
N ASN A 74 9.22 15.52 2.31
CA ASN A 74 9.53 16.26 1.09
C ASN A 74 9.69 15.29 -0.08
N MET A 75 8.84 15.44 -1.10
CA MET A 75 8.87 14.59 -2.28
C MET A 75 10.08 14.83 -3.18
N GLU A 76 10.62 16.05 -3.22
CA GLU A 76 11.79 16.32 -4.08
C GLU A 76 13.03 15.62 -3.55
N THR A 77 13.26 15.67 -2.24
CA THR A 77 14.34 14.92 -1.60
C THR A 77 14.21 13.41 -1.86
N LEU A 78 12.97 12.88 -1.79
CA LEU A 78 12.72 11.47 -2.04
C LEU A 78 12.93 11.10 -3.51
N ILE A 79 12.47 11.94 -4.45
CA ILE A 79 12.68 11.75 -5.89
C ILE A 79 14.18 11.78 -6.21
N GLU A 80 14.95 12.68 -5.61
CA GLU A 80 16.41 12.70 -5.79
C GLU A 80 17.07 11.43 -5.25
N ALA A 81 16.67 10.98 -4.06
CA ALA A 81 17.17 9.74 -3.48
C ALA A 81 16.77 8.48 -4.28
N SER A 82 15.75 8.56 -5.13
CA SER A 82 15.40 7.46 -6.05
C SER A 82 16.38 7.32 -7.23
N LYS A 83 17.23 8.30 -7.47
CA LYS A 83 18.25 8.24 -8.51
C LYS A 83 19.49 7.51 -8.04
N ALA A 84 20.36 7.12 -9.00
CA ALA A 84 21.65 6.55 -8.69
C ALA A 84 22.53 7.59 -7.91
N PRO A 85 23.37 7.14 -6.98
CA PRO A 85 23.65 5.75 -6.64
C PRO A 85 22.66 5.10 -5.65
N THR A 86 21.84 5.88 -4.97
CA THR A 86 21.00 5.43 -3.84
C THR A 86 19.87 4.50 -4.29
N ASN A 87 19.18 4.86 -5.38
CA ASN A 87 18.08 4.11 -6.01
C ASN A 87 16.96 3.68 -5.03
N ILE A 88 16.66 4.51 -4.01
CA ILE A 88 15.58 4.22 -3.04
C ILE A 88 14.27 3.97 -3.79
N SER A 89 13.60 2.90 -3.45
CA SER A 89 12.35 2.50 -4.11
C SER A 89 11.16 2.36 -3.17
N LEU A 90 11.37 2.38 -1.86
CA LEU A 90 10.34 2.34 -0.84
C LEU A 90 10.52 3.47 0.17
N ALA A 91 9.41 4.07 0.61
CA ALA A 91 9.43 5.09 1.66
C ALA A 91 8.10 5.16 2.41
N THR A 92 8.15 5.61 3.66
CA THR A 92 6.97 6.10 4.37
C THR A 92 6.94 7.62 4.26
N PHE A 93 5.84 8.17 3.77
CA PHE A 93 5.67 9.60 3.53
C PHE A 93 4.51 10.16 4.35
N LYS A 94 4.72 11.32 4.97
CA LYS A 94 3.69 12.06 5.70
C LYS A 94 3.28 13.31 4.91
N PRO A 95 2.06 13.36 4.33
CA PRO A 95 1.52 14.61 3.79
C PRO A 95 1.20 15.59 4.93
N THR A 96 1.37 16.87 4.69
CA THR A 96 0.92 17.92 5.62
C THR A 96 -0.61 17.98 5.65
N GLU A 97 -1.21 17.94 4.47
CA GLU A 97 -2.66 17.89 4.31
C GLU A 97 -3.05 17.11 3.06
N ILE A 98 -4.06 16.25 3.15
CA ILE A 98 -4.71 15.65 1.98
C ILE A 98 -5.86 16.57 1.60
N THR A 99 -5.73 17.20 0.42
CA THR A 99 -6.65 18.24 -0.05
C THR A 99 -7.79 17.70 -0.88
N ASN A 100 -7.57 16.60 -1.63
CA ASN A 100 -8.58 16.02 -2.50
C ASN A 100 -8.35 14.51 -2.74
N PHE A 101 -9.43 13.84 -3.18
CA PHE A 101 -9.41 12.46 -3.63
C PHE A 101 -10.06 12.38 -5.02
N ILE A 102 -9.27 11.99 -6.03
CA ILE A 102 -9.69 11.96 -7.42
C ILE A 102 -9.95 10.51 -7.83
N ILE A 103 -11.07 10.31 -8.51
CA ILE A 103 -11.45 9.06 -9.16
C ILE A 103 -11.48 9.34 -10.65
N GLN A 104 -10.71 8.59 -11.42
CA GLN A 104 -10.61 8.76 -12.87
C GLN A 104 -10.96 7.44 -13.56
N GLU A 105 -11.90 7.46 -14.47
CA GLU A 105 -12.23 6.28 -15.27
C GLU A 105 -11.03 5.88 -16.15
N THR A 106 -10.83 4.58 -16.32
CA THR A 106 -9.77 4.00 -17.13
C THR A 106 -10.30 2.81 -17.93
N GLU A 107 -9.47 2.24 -18.80
CA GLU A 107 -9.81 1.05 -19.58
C GLU A 107 -10.32 -0.07 -18.69
N ARG A 108 -11.40 -0.72 -19.07
CA ARG A 108 -12.07 -1.80 -18.31
C ARG A 108 -11.33 -3.12 -18.40
N GLU A 109 -10.58 -3.33 -19.46
CA GLU A 109 -9.88 -4.57 -19.73
C GLU A 109 -8.36 -4.42 -19.58
N TRP A 110 -7.73 -5.52 -19.17
CA TRP A 110 -6.27 -5.61 -19.20
C TRP A 110 -5.78 -5.58 -20.65
N LYS A 111 -4.71 -4.84 -20.91
CA LYS A 111 -4.06 -4.83 -22.22
C LYS A 111 -3.66 -6.25 -22.64
N PRO A 112 -3.77 -6.59 -23.94
CA PRO A 112 -3.42 -7.94 -24.42
C PRO A 112 -2.01 -8.38 -24.02
N GLU A 113 -1.05 -7.47 -24.02
CA GLU A 113 0.34 -7.71 -23.63
C GLU A 113 0.46 -8.17 -22.14
N TRP A 114 -0.35 -7.58 -21.25
CA TRP A 114 -0.41 -7.97 -19.84
C TRP A 114 -1.08 -9.34 -19.66
N LYS A 115 -2.14 -9.61 -20.43
CA LYS A 115 -2.80 -10.93 -20.43
C LYS A 115 -1.82 -12.01 -20.90
N ALA A 116 -1.07 -11.73 -21.99
CA ALA A 116 -0.04 -12.64 -22.51
C ALA A 116 1.10 -12.90 -21.51
N LYS A 117 1.66 -11.86 -20.90
CA LYS A 117 2.68 -11.99 -19.85
C LYS A 117 2.16 -12.80 -18.67
N PHE A 118 0.94 -12.57 -18.23
CA PHE A 118 0.35 -13.32 -17.13
C PHE A 118 0.22 -14.83 -17.46
N LEU A 119 -0.20 -15.17 -18.67
CA LEU A 119 -0.26 -16.55 -19.13
C LEU A 119 1.13 -17.19 -19.23
N GLN A 120 2.12 -16.46 -19.72
CA GLN A 120 3.50 -16.92 -19.81
C GLN A 120 4.11 -17.20 -18.42
N TYR A 121 3.80 -16.37 -17.43
CA TYR A 121 4.20 -16.64 -16.04
C TYR A 121 3.54 -17.90 -15.46
N GLN A 122 2.35 -18.27 -15.91
CA GLN A 122 1.69 -19.51 -15.47
C GLN A 122 2.35 -20.77 -16.04
N ILE A 123 2.82 -20.70 -17.29
CA ILE A 123 3.45 -21.83 -17.98
C ILE A 123 4.82 -22.18 -17.37
N ASN A 124 5.53 -21.18 -16.84
CA ASN A 124 6.86 -21.36 -16.24
C ASN A 124 6.84 -21.92 -14.80
N PHE A 125 5.67 -22.13 -14.21
CA PHE A 125 5.53 -22.86 -12.95
C PHE A 125 5.06 -24.29 -13.27
N ASP A 126 5.93 -25.27 -13.00
CA ASP A 126 5.73 -26.70 -13.27
C ASP A 126 4.28 -27.16 -13.10
N ASN A 127 3.61 -27.48 -14.20
CA ASN A 127 2.28 -28.10 -14.32
C ASN A 127 1.35 -27.89 -13.11
N PRO A 128 0.83 -26.69 -12.87
CA PRO A 128 -0.12 -26.50 -11.80
C PRO A 128 -1.41 -27.29 -12.12
N SER A 129 -1.97 -27.98 -11.13
CA SER A 129 -3.30 -28.56 -11.23
C SER A 129 -4.32 -27.46 -11.63
N GLU A 130 -5.46 -27.84 -12.24
CA GLU A 130 -6.50 -26.89 -12.64
C GLU A 130 -6.93 -25.97 -11.49
N GLU A 131 -6.91 -26.46 -10.24
CA GLU A 131 -7.20 -25.69 -9.03
C GLU A 131 -6.11 -24.67 -8.68
N GLN A 132 -4.87 -24.90 -9.10
CA GLN A 132 -3.73 -24.02 -8.88
C GLN A 132 -3.57 -22.96 -9.98
N LYS A 133 -4.28 -23.10 -11.10
CA LYS A 133 -4.26 -22.09 -12.17
C LYS A 133 -4.75 -20.75 -11.64
N ARG A 134 -3.86 -19.77 -11.69
CA ARG A 134 -4.18 -18.40 -11.27
C ARG A 134 -5.16 -17.78 -12.25
N LYS A 135 -6.33 -17.40 -11.77
CA LYS A 135 -7.24 -16.55 -12.57
C LYS A 135 -6.74 -15.11 -12.55
N LEU A 136 -6.66 -14.51 -13.73
CA LEU A 136 -6.39 -13.08 -13.84
C LEU A 136 -7.49 -12.32 -13.09
N SER A 137 -7.09 -11.48 -12.13
CA SER A 137 -8.05 -10.67 -11.40
C SER A 137 -8.73 -9.67 -12.32
N LYS A 138 -10.02 -9.42 -12.11
CA LYS A 138 -10.77 -8.41 -12.85
C LYS A 138 -10.12 -7.04 -12.63
N LYS A 139 -9.87 -6.30 -13.72
CA LYS A 139 -9.29 -4.96 -13.65
C LYS A 139 -10.32 -3.99 -13.08
N VAL A 140 -9.90 -3.16 -12.11
CA VAL A 140 -10.72 -2.04 -11.63
C VAL A 140 -10.81 -0.99 -12.74
N PRO A 141 -12.02 -0.56 -13.16
CA PRO A 141 -12.19 0.40 -14.26
C PRO A 141 -11.94 1.85 -13.83
N TYR A 142 -11.34 2.06 -12.68
CA TYR A 142 -11.01 3.37 -12.12
C TYR A 142 -9.59 3.38 -11.57
N THR A 143 -8.94 4.54 -11.68
CA THR A 143 -7.71 4.88 -10.96
C THR A 143 -8.04 5.90 -9.88
N PHE A 144 -7.37 5.78 -8.75
CA PHE A 144 -7.59 6.61 -7.58
C PHE A 144 -6.33 7.42 -7.28
N TYR A 145 -6.49 8.66 -6.86
CA TYR A 145 -5.38 9.56 -6.54
C TYR A 145 -5.67 10.33 -5.28
N TYR A 146 -4.61 10.63 -4.51
CA TYR A 146 -4.63 11.72 -3.57
C TYR A 146 -3.99 12.96 -4.15
N GLU A 147 -4.62 14.11 -3.94
CA GLU A 147 -3.97 15.42 -3.98
C GLU A 147 -3.67 15.84 -2.56
N PHE A 148 -2.46 16.34 -2.33
CA PHE A 148 -1.99 16.68 -1.00
C PHE A 148 -0.95 17.79 -1.05
N THR A 149 -0.72 18.44 0.08
CA THR A 149 0.34 19.40 0.30
C THR A 149 1.46 18.72 1.09
N GLU A 150 2.72 18.94 0.70
CA GLU A 150 3.89 18.51 1.45
C GLU A 150 4.44 19.63 2.34
N ILE A 151 5.45 19.32 3.17
CA ILE A 151 6.00 20.27 4.15
C ILE A 151 6.51 21.58 3.51
N SER A 152 6.94 21.55 2.25
CA SER A 152 7.35 22.75 1.50
C SER A 152 6.19 23.63 1.04
N GLY A 153 4.94 23.25 1.30
CA GLY A 153 3.74 23.91 0.78
C GLY A 153 3.38 23.51 -0.65
N LYS A 154 4.20 22.72 -1.32
CA LYS A 154 3.97 22.31 -2.71
C LYS A 154 2.84 21.28 -2.81
N LYS A 155 1.94 21.52 -3.75
CA LYS A 155 0.84 20.59 -4.05
C LYS A 155 1.34 19.42 -4.92
N ARG A 156 0.91 18.22 -4.59
CA ARG A 156 1.28 16.98 -5.26
C ARG A 156 0.03 16.15 -5.56
N LYS A 157 0.14 15.31 -6.59
CA LYS A 157 -0.85 14.29 -6.92
C LYS A 157 -0.14 12.96 -7.11
N LEU A 158 -0.56 11.91 -6.39
CA LEU A 158 -0.04 10.56 -6.53
C LEU A 158 -1.17 9.57 -6.75
N MET A 159 -0.92 8.61 -7.62
CA MET A 159 -1.81 7.48 -7.87
C MET A 159 -1.74 6.50 -6.70
N ILE A 160 -2.87 5.88 -6.38
CA ILE A 160 -2.98 4.83 -5.37
C ILE A 160 -3.01 3.49 -6.09
N GLU A 161 -1.92 2.74 -6.05
CA GLU A 161 -1.76 1.38 -6.57
C GLU A 161 -1.84 0.34 -5.44
N ASP A 162 -2.71 0.58 -4.47
CA ASP A 162 -2.98 -0.35 -3.37
C ASP A 162 -4.07 -1.34 -3.78
N TRP A 163 -3.77 -2.65 -3.70
CA TRP A 163 -4.76 -3.68 -3.97
C TRP A 163 -5.98 -3.61 -3.03
N GLU A 164 -5.83 -3.06 -1.81
CA GLU A 164 -6.92 -2.92 -0.84
C GLU A 164 -8.02 -1.96 -1.35
N ILE A 165 -7.64 -0.87 -2.02
CA ILE A 165 -8.63 0.05 -2.59
C ILE A 165 -9.40 -0.60 -3.75
N GLY A 166 -8.70 -1.43 -4.55
CA GLY A 166 -9.34 -2.21 -5.61
C GLY A 166 -10.33 -3.24 -5.04
N GLN A 167 -9.95 -3.93 -3.98
CA GLN A 167 -10.82 -4.88 -3.29
C GLN A 167 -12.02 -4.16 -2.64
N LEU A 168 -11.79 -2.97 -2.07
CA LEU A 168 -12.87 -2.15 -1.52
C LEU A 168 -13.86 -1.76 -2.62
N TYR A 169 -13.36 -1.30 -3.79
CA TYR A 169 -14.23 -0.96 -4.92
C TYR A 169 -15.14 -2.13 -5.32
N TRP A 170 -14.57 -3.36 -5.48
CA TRP A 170 -15.36 -4.54 -5.84
C TRP A 170 -16.37 -4.92 -4.77
N ASN A 171 -16.03 -4.75 -3.49
CA ASN A 171 -16.96 -4.98 -2.38
C ASN A 171 -18.11 -3.96 -2.41
N CYS A 172 -17.79 -2.67 -2.59
CA CYS A 172 -18.79 -1.62 -2.70
C CYS A 172 -19.71 -1.84 -3.90
N LEU A 173 -19.15 -2.16 -5.06
CA LEU A 173 -19.92 -2.41 -6.29
C LEU A 173 -20.96 -3.54 -6.09
N ARG A 174 -20.56 -4.61 -5.40
CA ARG A 174 -21.48 -5.71 -5.07
C ARG A 174 -22.59 -5.27 -4.12
N LEU A 175 -22.26 -4.47 -3.09
CA LEU A 175 -23.23 -3.92 -2.13
C LEU A 175 -24.20 -2.93 -2.77
N CYS A 176 -23.77 -2.21 -3.79
CA CYS A 176 -24.57 -1.21 -4.51
C CYS A 176 -25.26 -1.79 -5.75
N HIS A 177 -25.48 -3.11 -5.81
CA HIS A 177 -26.17 -3.74 -6.95
C HIS A 177 -25.63 -3.34 -8.32
N GLN A 178 -24.29 -3.26 -8.46
CA GLN A 178 -23.54 -2.86 -9.67
C GLN A 178 -23.65 -1.37 -10.06
N ASP A 179 -24.10 -0.51 -9.16
CA ASP A 179 -24.01 0.95 -9.36
C ASP A 179 -22.57 1.43 -9.12
N GLU A 180 -21.87 1.71 -10.21
CA GLU A 180 -20.47 2.14 -10.16
C GLU A 180 -20.29 3.54 -9.54
N LYS A 181 -21.25 4.45 -9.74
CA LYS A 181 -21.19 5.80 -9.17
C LYS A 181 -21.29 5.75 -7.65
N LEU A 182 -22.23 4.95 -7.16
CA LEU A 182 -22.41 4.75 -5.71
C LEU A 182 -21.21 4.02 -5.11
N ALA A 183 -20.69 3.00 -5.79
CA ALA A 183 -19.47 2.30 -5.35
C ALA A 183 -18.27 3.24 -5.24
N CYS A 184 -18.04 4.08 -6.24
CA CYS A 184 -17.00 5.11 -6.21
C CYS A 184 -17.19 6.12 -5.08
N ALA A 185 -18.42 6.56 -4.83
CA ALA A 185 -18.75 7.44 -3.71
C ALA A 185 -18.43 6.78 -2.35
N MET A 186 -18.72 5.50 -2.18
CA MET A 186 -18.37 4.75 -0.96
C MET A 186 -16.86 4.60 -0.78
N VAL A 187 -16.11 4.36 -1.86
CA VAL A 187 -14.64 4.33 -1.82
C VAL A 187 -14.09 5.68 -1.38
N LYS A 188 -14.57 6.79 -1.98
CA LYS A 188 -14.19 8.16 -1.61
C LYS A 188 -14.52 8.45 -0.15
N LYS A 189 -15.73 8.12 0.28
CA LYS A 189 -16.14 8.29 1.69
C LYS A 189 -15.15 7.61 2.63
N LYS A 190 -14.74 6.35 2.35
CA LYS A 190 -13.80 5.60 3.20
C LYS A 190 -12.40 6.18 3.17
N TYR A 191 -11.81 6.36 1.95
CA TYR A 191 -10.41 6.74 1.79
C TYR A 191 -10.13 8.23 2.00
N PHE A 192 -11.15 9.08 1.85
CA PHE A 192 -10.99 10.52 2.03
C PHE A 192 -11.71 11.02 3.28
N ASP A 193 -13.05 10.94 3.33
CA ASP A 193 -13.82 11.57 4.40
C ASP A 193 -13.55 10.91 5.76
N ASP A 194 -13.71 9.58 5.85
CA ASP A 194 -13.51 8.84 7.10
C ASP A 194 -12.06 8.86 7.55
N PHE A 195 -11.11 8.63 6.62
CA PHE A 195 -9.69 8.64 6.95
C PHE A 195 -9.23 10.02 7.41
N LYS A 196 -9.60 11.10 6.70
CA LYS A 196 -9.24 12.47 7.06
C LYS A 196 -9.82 12.88 8.41
N ALA A 197 -11.05 12.48 8.70
CA ALA A 197 -11.72 12.81 9.95
C ALA A 197 -11.12 12.09 11.18
N LYS A 198 -10.83 10.79 11.04
CA LYS A 198 -10.58 9.88 12.18
C LYS A 198 -9.13 9.46 12.35
N ASN A 199 -8.31 9.59 11.29
CA ASN A 199 -7.00 8.94 11.23
C ASN A 199 -5.86 9.92 10.95
N ASP A 200 -4.69 9.56 11.43
CA ASP A 200 -3.43 10.16 11.07
C ASP A 200 -2.84 9.39 9.89
N ILE A 201 -2.80 10.03 8.70
CA ILE A 201 -2.57 9.33 7.44
C ILE A 201 -1.11 9.43 7.02
N TYR A 202 -0.54 8.29 6.64
CA TYR A 202 0.77 8.15 6.02
C TYR A 202 0.65 7.34 4.74
N PHE A 203 1.51 7.62 3.77
CA PHE A 203 1.58 6.86 2.53
C PHE A 203 2.78 5.92 2.56
N PHE A 204 2.57 4.66 2.27
CA PHE A 204 3.64 3.78 1.84
C PHE A 204 3.84 4.00 0.36
N LEU A 205 4.99 4.54 0.01
CA LEU A 205 5.36 4.83 -1.37
C LEU A 205 6.25 3.73 -1.92
N GLY A 206 6.04 3.41 -3.18
CA GLY A 206 6.87 2.48 -3.92
C GLY A 206 7.09 2.94 -5.35
N THR A 207 8.20 2.50 -5.98
CA THR A 207 8.44 2.70 -7.40
C THR A 207 8.17 1.42 -8.15
N THR A 208 7.65 1.50 -9.39
CA THR A 208 7.72 0.37 -10.30
C THR A 208 9.09 0.32 -10.98
N LYS A 209 9.60 -0.87 -11.30
CA LYS A 209 10.86 -1.02 -12.04
C LYS A 209 10.83 -0.23 -13.35
N GLU A 210 9.70 -0.24 -14.06
CA GLU A 210 9.52 0.46 -15.32
C GLU A 210 9.70 1.97 -15.18
N TRP A 211 8.98 2.62 -14.28
CA TRP A 211 9.05 4.07 -14.05
C TRP A 211 10.42 4.48 -13.52
N HIS A 212 11.02 3.66 -12.66
CA HIS A 212 12.35 3.90 -12.13
C HIS A 212 13.41 3.84 -13.25
N THR A 213 13.36 2.81 -14.10
CA THR A 213 14.28 2.66 -15.25
C THR A 213 14.10 3.77 -16.29
N ARG A 214 12.86 4.19 -16.55
CA ARG A 214 12.56 5.28 -17.49
C ARG A 214 12.89 6.67 -16.95
N ARG A 215 13.41 6.78 -15.74
CA ARG A 215 13.73 8.05 -15.07
C ARG A 215 12.56 9.02 -15.09
N ALA A 216 11.36 8.52 -14.75
CA ALA A 216 10.16 9.35 -14.63
C ALA A 216 10.43 10.54 -13.69
N LYS A 217 9.84 11.70 -13.97
CA LYS A 217 9.97 12.90 -13.11
C LYS A 217 9.60 12.62 -11.65
N ASN A 218 8.64 11.75 -11.42
CA ASN A 218 8.31 11.17 -10.13
C ASN A 218 8.00 9.69 -10.34
N PRO A 219 8.87 8.76 -9.87
CA PRO A 219 8.66 7.34 -10.05
C PRO A 219 7.75 6.71 -8.98
N PHE A 220 7.37 7.47 -7.92
CA PHE A 220 6.61 6.95 -6.79
C PHE A 220 5.11 6.93 -7.02
N VAL A 221 4.50 5.88 -6.52
CA VAL A 221 3.05 5.71 -6.36
C VAL A 221 2.75 5.31 -4.92
N ILE A 222 1.51 5.49 -4.48
CA ILE A 222 1.06 5.03 -3.16
C ILE A 222 0.72 3.54 -3.27
N ILE A 223 1.54 2.68 -2.67
CA ILE A 223 1.36 1.22 -2.64
C ILE A 223 0.59 0.74 -1.40
N GLY A 224 0.31 1.65 -0.48
CA GLY A 224 -0.48 1.39 0.71
C GLY A 224 -0.73 2.65 1.51
N VAL A 225 -1.81 2.64 2.28
CA VAL A 225 -2.15 3.73 3.19
C VAL A 225 -2.07 3.21 4.62
N PHE A 226 -1.29 3.87 5.46
CA PHE A 226 -1.20 3.61 6.89
C PHE A 226 -1.97 4.70 7.63
N TYR A 227 -3.02 4.30 8.36
CA TYR A 227 -4.01 5.24 8.91
C TYR A 227 -4.33 4.94 10.39
N PRO A 228 -3.34 5.02 11.30
CA PRO A 228 -3.63 4.87 12.72
C PRO A 228 -4.65 5.92 13.17
N PRO A 229 -5.49 5.60 14.17
CA PRO A 229 -6.40 6.57 14.74
C PRO A 229 -5.66 7.81 15.26
N LYS A 230 -6.26 8.99 15.10
CA LYS A 230 -5.75 10.21 15.74
C LYS A 230 -5.79 10.03 17.26
N GLN A 231 -4.71 10.37 17.94
CA GLN A 231 -4.76 10.52 19.40
C GLN A 231 -5.63 11.73 19.71
N LYS A 232 -6.54 11.59 20.65
CA LYS A 232 -7.22 12.74 21.23
C LYS A 232 -6.12 13.54 21.93
N GLU A 233 -5.99 14.83 21.60
CA GLU A 233 -5.21 15.73 22.42
C GLU A 233 -5.82 15.65 23.84
N GLU A 234 -5.03 15.18 24.80
CA GLU A 234 -5.37 15.38 26.20
C GLU A 234 -5.43 16.90 26.36
N GLN A 235 -6.64 17.42 26.62
CA GLN A 235 -6.76 18.78 27.10
C GLN A 235 -5.88 18.84 28.36
N GLN A 236 -4.69 19.46 28.23
CA GLN A 236 -3.92 19.86 29.37
C GLN A 236 -4.89 20.70 30.20
N LEU A 237 -5.37 20.13 31.31
CA LEU A 237 -5.98 20.91 32.37
C LEU A 237 -4.95 21.97 32.72
N LYS A 238 -5.18 23.20 32.23
CA LYS A 238 -4.54 24.38 32.80
C LYS A 238 -4.98 24.40 34.27
N LEU A 239 -4.13 23.90 35.11
CA LEU A 239 -4.20 24.17 36.53
C LEU A 239 -4.01 25.69 36.63
N ASP A 240 -5.11 26.44 36.69
CA ASP A 240 -5.13 27.81 37.13
C ASP A 240 -4.68 27.81 38.60
N PHE A 241 -3.39 28.01 38.80
CA PHE A 241 -2.88 28.48 40.10
C PHE A 241 -3.27 29.97 40.21
N GLY A 242 -4.60 30.22 40.29
CA GLY A 242 -5.15 31.50 40.60
C GLY A 242 -4.89 31.83 42.08
N ASN A 243 -4.00 32.75 42.30
CA ASN A 243 -3.92 33.71 43.40
C ASN A 243 -4.31 33.23 44.81
N PHE A 244 -3.34 32.75 45.57
CA PHE A 244 -3.29 32.99 46.99
C PHE A 244 -2.25 34.10 47.26
N LEU A 245 -2.74 35.34 47.40
CA LEU A 245 -2.20 36.42 48.20
C LEU A 245 -3.34 37.09 48.91
#